data_acff180f2eb9238bd8facd273dcfff86
#
_entry.id   acff180f2eb9238bd8facd273dcfff86
#
_cell.length_a   1.000
_cell.length_b   1.000
_cell.length_c   1.000
_cell.angle_alpha   90.00
_cell.angle_beta   90.00
_cell.angle_gamma   90.00
#
_symmetry.space_group_name_H-M   'P 1'
#
loop_
_entity.id
_entity.type
_entity.pdbx_description
1 polymer ?
#
loop_
_entity_poly.entity_id
_entity_poly.type
_entity_poly.pdbx_seq_one_letter_code
_entity_poly.pdbx_strand_id
1 'polypeptide(L)'
;MNNRIIIAAVALCAVASQASAKEKIYVNTEVTTHIVMPENIKMVDLSTAKIIGNQCADNIVRVKPFIESDSVPSGYREGELMGTLTLIGERHLAQYDVVYTATPSRAASIHRVRYAAMDSYINPEVSMPQSEMARYAWAVYGSGRKYNQVVSKANGMKAIVNNIYSVGDYFFIDYSLQNRTKIPYDIAEVRVKLADKKEVKATNSQTVELTPAYSLNLAKRFKKNYRNVLVLPKLTFPDEKVLRIEISENQISGRVVTLTIEYDDILNADGFDSGILRNLPFSYTPHIYK
;
A
#
# COMPACT_ATOMS: atom_id res chain seq x y z
N MET A 1 -53.81 33.65 -50.92
CA MET A 1 -52.94 34.02 -49.79
C MET A 1 -52.79 32.81 -48.86
N ASN A 2 -51.65 32.13 -48.93
CA ASN A 2 -51.43 30.88 -48.24
C ASN A 2 -50.68 31.13 -46.92
N ASN A 3 -51.32 30.89 -45.81
CA ASN A 3 -50.64 30.86 -44.49
C ASN A 3 -50.07 29.46 -44.27
N ARG A 4 -48.74 29.37 -44.32
CA ARG A 4 -48.01 28.17 -43.85
C ARG A 4 -47.70 28.33 -42.38
N ILE A 5 -48.34 27.52 -41.56
CA ILE A 5 -48.05 27.39 -40.15
C ILE A 5 -46.80 26.47 -40.03
N ILE A 6 -45.69 27.03 -39.58
CA ILE A 6 -44.48 26.26 -39.26
C ILE A 6 -44.62 25.77 -37.80
N ILE A 7 -44.87 24.48 -37.63
CA ILE A 7 -44.82 23.81 -36.33
C ILE A 7 -43.37 23.47 -36.06
N ALA A 8 -42.70 24.23 -35.16
CA ALA A 8 -41.37 23.89 -34.65
C ALA A 8 -41.53 22.78 -33.58
N ALA A 9 -41.20 21.57 -33.95
CA ALA A 9 -41.07 20.47 -32.97
C ALA A 9 -39.78 20.67 -32.15
N VAL A 10 -39.89 21.13 -30.91
CA VAL A 10 -38.80 21.16 -29.94
C VAL A 10 -38.63 19.74 -29.44
N ALA A 11 -37.63 19.02 -29.96
CA ALA A 11 -37.21 17.75 -29.44
C ALA A 11 -36.46 18.01 -28.11
N LEU A 12 -37.17 17.81 -26.98
CA LEU A 12 -36.59 17.85 -25.66
C LEU A 12 -35.75 16.56 -25.47
N CYS A 13 -34.47 16.61 -25.76
CA CYS A 13 -33.54 15.54 -25.40
C CYS A 13 -33.43 15.50 -23.86
N ALA A 14 -34.27 14.66 -23.24
CA ALA A 14 -34.06 14.26 -21.86
C ALA A 14 -32.77 13.42 -21.82
N VAL A 15 -31.65 14.04 -21.43
CA VAL A 15 -30.44 13.32 -21.02
C VAL A 15 -30.81 12.62 -19.71
N ALA A 16 -31.37 11.41 -19.82
CA ALA A 16 -31.46 10.51 -18.68
C ALA A 16 -30.03 10.17 -18.31
N SER A 17 -29.52 10.77 -17.23
CA SER A 17 -28.33 10.26 -16.56
C SER A 17 -28.66 8.83 -16.16
N GLN A 18 -28.15 7.86 -16.90
CA GLN A 18 -28.23 6.45 -16.52
C GLN A 18 -27.38 6.34 -15.24
N ALA A 19 -28.04 6.36 -14.09
CA ALA A 19 -27.43 5.89 -12.87
C ALA A 19 -27.04 4.43 -13.15
N SER A 20 -25.76 4.18 -13.35
CA SER A 20 -25.25 2.83 -13.55
C SER A 20 -25.70 2.01 -12.35
N ALA A 21 -26.48 0.97 -12.60
CA ALA A 21 -26.93 0.08 -11.54
C ALA A 21 -25.69 -0.51 -10.87
N LYS A 22 -25.57 -0.34 -9.54
CA LYS A 22 -24.44 -0.88 -8.78
C LYS A 22 -24.35 -2.39 -8.98
N GLU A 23 -23.16 -2.90 -9.11
CA GLU A 23 -22.90 -4.34 -9.15
C GLU A 23 -23.35 -4.97 -7.83
N LYS A 24 -23.96 -6.17 -7.91
CA LYS A 24 -24.50 -6.87 -6.75
C LYS A 24 -23.50 -7.88 -6.21
N ILE A 25 -23.31 -7.88 -4.90
CA ILE A 25 -22.59 -8.92 -4.17
C ILE A 25 -23.59 -9.72 -3.34
N TYR A 26 -23.67 -11.02 -3.60
CA TYR A 26 -24.53 -11.92 -2.84
C TYR A 26 -23.80 -12.41 -1.60
N VAL A 27 -24.47 -12.27 -0.44
CA VAL A 27 -23.95 -12.70 0.87
C VAL A 27 -24.87 -13.73 1.50
N ASN A 28 -24.29 -14.62 2.29
CA ASN A 28 -25.01 -15.70 2.98
C ASN A 28 -24.51 -15.81 4.43
N THR A 29 -25.34 -16.31 5.32
CA THR A 29 -25.00 -16.47 6.73
C THR A 29 -23.94 -17.54 7.01
N GLU A 30 -23.80 -18.52 6.13
CA GLU A 30 -22.82 -19.62 6.25
C GLU A 30 -21.51 -19.32 5.52
N VAL A 31 -21.53 -18.39 4.53
CA VAL A 31 -20.37 -18.07 3.70
C VAL A 31 -19.90 -16.65 3.98
N THR A 32 -18.65 -16.51 4.39
CA THR A 32 -18.01 -15.19 4.49
C THR A 32 -17.51 -14.78 3.11
N THR A 33 -17.94 -13.62 2.63
CA THR A 33 -17.48 -13.05 1.35
C THR A 33 -16.28 -12.15 1.58
N HIS A 34 -15.16 -12.47 0.91
CA HIS A 34 -13.96 -11.65 0.91
C HIS A 34 -13.92 -10.83 -0.37
N ILE A 35 -13.80 -9.52 -0.22
CA ILE A 35 -13.73 -8.58 -1.35
C ILE A 35 -12.29 -8.10 -1.44
N VAL A 36 -11.66 -8.35 -2.59
CA VAL A 36 -10.25 -8.06 -2.84
C VAL A 36 -10.15 -6.90 -3.81
N MET A 37 -9.66 -5.76 -3.33
CA MET A 37 -9.35 -4.60 -4.18
C MET A 37 -7.97 -4.73 -4.84
N PRO A 38 -7.76 -4.12 -6.03
CA PRO A 38 -6.45 -4.09 -6.68
C PRO A 38 -5.48 -3.07 -6.08
N GLU A 39 -5.94 -2.27 -5.11
CA GLU A 39 -5.15 -1.29 -4.36
C GLU A 39 -5.52 -1.33 -2.87
N ASN A 40 -4.75 -0.64 -2.03
CA ASN A 40 -5.04 -0.62 -0.59
C ASN A 40 -6.31 0.15 -0.29
N ILE A 41 -7.11 -0.42 0.62
CA ILE A 41 -8.34 0.17 1.11
C ILE A 41 -8.00 1.14 2.24
N LYS A 42 -8.51 2.35 2.15
CA LYS A 42 -8.34 3.41 3.15
C LYS A 42 -9.57 3.56 4.04
N MET A 43 -10.74 3.30 3.48
CA MET A 43 -11.99 3.37 4.23
C MET A 43 -12.99 2.33 3.71
N VAL A 44 -13.76 1.77 4.64
CA VAL A 44 -14.86 0.85 4.38
C VAL A 44 -16.10 1.44 5.03
N ASP A 45 -17.16 1.61 4.24
CA ASP A 45 -18.46 2.02 4.73
C ASP A 45 -19.52 0.95 4.44
N LEU A 46 -20.27 0.57 5.48
CA LEU A 46 -21.41 -0.33 5.43
C LEU A 46 -22.65 0.48 5.76
N SER A 47 -23.51 0.72 4.79
CA SER A 47 -24.64 1.66 4.93
C SER A 47 -25.72 1.23 5.93
N THR A 48 -25.70 -0.03 6.40
CA THR A 48 -26.72 -0.57 7.32
C THR A 48 -26.10 -1.52 8.34
N ALA A 49 -26.76 -1.67 9.49
CA ALA A 49 -26.39 -2.66 10.51
C ALA A 49 -26.73 -4.12 10.14
N LYS A 50 -27.42 -4.36 9.01
CA LYS A 50 -27.71 -5.72 8.51
C LYS A 50 -26.47 -6.45 7.99
N ILE A 51 -25.39 -5.71 7.73
CA ILE A 51 -24.11 -6.21 7.24
C ILE A 51 -23.05 -5.93 8.28
N ILE A 52 -22.25 -6.94 8.59
CA ILE A 52 -21.05 -6.78 9.39
C ILE A 52 -19.84 -7.12 8.56
N GLY A 53 -18.74 -6.45 8.85
CA GLY A 53 -17.48 -6.70 8.16
C GLY A 53 -16.33 -5.97 8.79
N ASN A 54 -15.13 -6.34 8.38
CA ASN A 54 -13.91 -5.64 8.75
C ASN A 54 -12.85 -5.83 7.68
N GLN A 55 -11.92 -4.91 7.65
CA GLN A 55 -10.71 -5.04 6.84
C GLN A 55 -9.78 -6.06 7.49
N CYS A 56 -9.46 -7.15 6.79
CA CYS A 56 -8.62 -8.23 7.28
C CYS A 56 -7.20 -8.21 6.69
N ALA A 57 -6.97 -7.44 5.63
CA ALA A 57 -5.67 -7.12 5.06
C ALA A 57 -5.74 -5.74 4.40
N ASP A 58 -4.61 -5.18 3.98
CA ASP A 58 -4.54 -3.82 3.42
C ASP A 58 -5.51 -3.61 2.24
N ASN A 59 -5.76 -4.66 1.46
CA ASN A 59 -6.62 -4.61 0.27
C ASN A 59 -7.78 -5.61 0.32
N ILE A 60 -8.10 -6.20 1.48
CA ILE A 60 -9.15 -7.20 1.61
C ILE A 60 -10.12 -6.82 2.73
N VAL A 61 -11.40 -6.80 2.39
CA VAL A 61 -12.50 -6.67 3.34
C VAL A 61 -13.33 -7.94 3.32
N ARG A 62 -13.70 -8.44 4.48
CA ARG A 62 -14.68 -9.50 4.61
C ARG A 62 -16.01 -8.93 5.04
N VAL A 63 -17.10 -9.47 4.47
CA VAL A 63 -18.48 -9.11 4.79
C VAL A 63 -19.34 -10.32 5.01
N LYS A 64 -20.33 -10.18 5.89
CA LYS A 64 -21.29 -11.21 6.22
C LYS A 64 -22.60 -10.55 6.67
N PRO A 65 -23.78 -11.17 6.48
CA PRO A 65 -25.01 -10.75 7.14
C PRO A 65 -24.87 -10.76 8.66
N PHE A 66 -25.42 -9.76 9.33
CA PHE A 66 -25.51 -9.77 10.79
C PHE A 66 -26.53 -10.81 11.24
N ILE A 67 -26.21 -11.60 12.25
CA ILE A 67 -27.09 -12.57 12.90
C ILE A 67 -27.04 -12.26 14.38
N GLU A 68 -28.22 -12.03 14.96
CA GLU A 68 -28.34 -11.71 16.40
C GLU A 68 -28.00 -12.92 17.29
N SER A 69 -28.30 -14.13 16.82
CA SER A 69 -28.00 -15.39 17.50
C SER A 69 -27.95 -16.53 16.49
N ASP A 70 -26.99 -17.45 16.67
CA ASP A 70 -26.87 -18.66 15.83
C ASP A 70 -28.08 -19.61 15.96
N SER A 71 -28.91 -19.41 16.99
CA SER A 71 -30.10 -20.24 17.27
C SER A 71 -31.36 -19.75 16.57
N VAL A 72 -31.34 -18.57 15.93
CA VAL A 72 -32.50 -17.99 15.25
C VAL A 72 -32.22 -17.95 13.76
N PRO A 73 -33.13 -18.45 12.90
CA PRO A 73 -33.04 -18.24 11.45
C PRO A 73 -32.85 -16.75 11.16
N SER A 74 -32.00 -16.39 10.22
CA SER A 74 -31.59 -15.02 9.91
C SER A 74 -32.75 -14.05 9.62
N GLY A 75 -33.94 -14.55 9.38
CA GLY A 75 -35.14 -13.74 9.04
C GLY A 75 -35.06 -13.01 7.69
N TYR A 76 -33.90 -13.09 7.01
CA TYR A 76 -33.68 -12.43 5.73
C TYR A 76 -34.33 -13.23 4.57
N ARG A 77 -34.84 -12.50 3.57
CA ARG A 77 -35.48 -13.11 2.39
C ARG A 77 -34.51 -13.19 1.22
N GLU A 78 -34.66 -14.22 0.39
CA GLU A 78 -33.89 -14.33 -0.87
C GLU A 78 -34.06 -13.06 -1.71
N GLY A 79 -32.94 -12.48 -2.14
CA GLY A 79 -32.90 -11.26 -2.93
C GLY A 79 -33.09 -9.97 -2.13
N GLU A 80 -33.16 -10.02 -0.80
CA GLU A 80 -33.28 -8.82 0.04
C GLU A 80 -32.02 -7.95 -0.07
N LEU A 81 -32.22 -6.65 -0.32
CA LEU A 81 -31.12 -5.67 -0.26
C LEU A 81 -30.74 -5.44 1.20
N MET A 82 -29.51 -5.84 1.54
CA MET A 82 -28.94 -5.69 2.88
C MET A 82 -28.39 -4.30 3.14
N GLY A 83 -27.96 -3.61 2.10
CA GLY A 83 -27.36 -2.29 2.14
C GLY A 83 -26.35 -2.11 1.02
N THR A 84 -25.64 -0.99 1.06
CA THR A 84 -24.54 -0.68 0.14
C THR A 84 -23.21 -0.83 0.89
N LEU A 85 -22.25 -1.45 0.24
CA LEU A 85 -20.85 -1.45 0.64
C LEU A 85 -20.10 -0.44 -0.22
N THR A 86 -19.39 0.48 0.42
CA THR A 86 -18.49 1.43 -0.25
C THR A 86 -17.05 1.14 0.20
N LEU A 87 -16.17 0.95 -0.77
CA LEU A 87 -14.74 0.77 -0.57
C LEU A 87 -14.01 1.97 -1.17
N ILE A 88 -13.30 2.71 -0.34
CA ILE A 88 -12.45 3.83 -0.78
C ILE A 88 -11.01 3.38 -0.73
N GLY A 89 -10.36 3.36 -1.88
CA GLY A 89 -8.95 3.02 -2.04
C GLY A 89 -8.03 4.23 -2.06
N GLU A 90 -6.84 4.04 -2.64
CA GLU A 90 -5.84 5.11 -2.78
C GLU A 90 -6.19 6.07 -3.92
N ARG A 91 -6.73 5.55 -5.02
CA ARG A 91 -7.05 6.31 -6.25
C ARG A 91 -8.45 6.00 -6.81
N HIS A 92 -9.15 5.02 -6.25
CA HIS A 92 -10.43 4.59 -6.77
C HIS A 92 -11.44 4.32 -5.64
N LEU A 93 -12.70 4.38 -6.02
CA LEU A 93 -13.84 4.07 -5.17
C LEU A 93 -14.66 2.97 -5.85
N ALA A 94 -15.10 1.97 -5.09
CA ALA A 94 -16.00 0.93 -5.56
C ALA A 94 -17.23 0.86 -4.67
N GLN A 95 -18.42 0.74 -5.30
CA GLN A 95 -19.69 0.58 -4.59
C GLN A 95 -20.45 -0.64 -5.07
N TYR A 96 -21.02 -1.38 -4.13
CA TYR A 96 -21.78 -2.60 -4.37
C TYR A 96 -23.08 -2.60 -3.59
N ASP A 97 -24.14 -3.09 -4.23
CA ASP A 97 -25.34 -3.47 -3.53
C ASP A 97 -25.16 -4.87 -2.93
N VAL A 98 -25.24 -4.97 -1.61
CA VAL A 98 -25.12 -6.25 -0.89
C VAL A 98 -26.50 -6.87 -0.79
N VAL A 99 -26.67 -8.07 -1.34
CA VAL A 99 -27.94 -8.76 -1.45
C VAL A 99 -27.85 -10.11 -0.74
N TYR A 100 -28.85 -10.43 0.07
CA TYR A 100 -28.92 -11.71 0.75
C TYR A 100 -29.30 -12.85 -0.21
N THR A 101 -28.68 -14.00 -0.04
CA THR A 101 -29.10 -15.26 -0.67
C THR A 101 -29.16 -16.39 0.35
N ALA A 102 -30.23 -17.15 0.34
CA ALA A 102 -30.39 -18.35 1.14
C ALA A 102 -29.55 -19.54 0.60
N THR A 103 -29.08 -19.45 -0.65
CA THR A 103 -28.30 -20.49 -1.31
C THR A 103 -26.81 -20.23 -1.12
N PRO A 104 -26.05 -20.99 -0.28
CA PRO A 104 -24.64 -20.75 -0.01
C PRO A 104 -23.76 -20.74 -1.26
N SER A 105 -24.05 -21.60 -2.24
CA SER A 105 -23.27 -21.67 -3.50
C SER A 105 -23.43 -20.44 -4.40
N ARG A 106 -24.42 -19.59 -4.17
CA ARG A 106 -24.61 -18.33 -4.88
C ARG A 106 -23.77 -17.19 -4.26
N ALA A 107 -23.45 -17.30 -2.99
CA ALA A 107 -22.58 -16.35 -2.31
C ALA A 107 -21.12 -16.62 -2.70
N ALA A 108 -20.47 -15.64 -3.32
CA ALA A 108 -19.07 -15.76 -3.67
C ALA A 108 -18.20 -15.67 -2.41
N SER A 109 -17.38 -16.70 -2.15
CA SER A 109 -16.39 -16.63 -1.04
C SER A 109 -15.30 -15.60 -1.29
N ILE A 110 -15.00 -15.33 -2.57
CA ILE A 110 -14.03 -14.29 -3.00
C ILE A 110 -14.63 -13.49 -4.17
N HIS A 111 -14.74 -12.19 -3.98
CA HIS A 111 -15.08 -11.23 -5.03
C HIS A 111 -13.88 -10.35 -5.33
N ARG A 112 -13.40 -10.36 -6.58
CA ARG A 112 -12.26 -9.52 -7.02
C ARG A 112 -12.77 -8.30 -7.73
N VAL A 113 -12.49 -7.12 -7.16
CA VAL A 113 -12.84 -5.85 -7.77
C VAL A 113 -11.95 -5.61 -8.99
N ARG A 114 -12.57 -5.26 -10.13
CA ARG A 114 -11.88 -4.93 -11.38
C ARG A 114 -11.74 -3.42 -11.52
N TYR A 115 -10.65 -2.93 -12.05
CA TYR A 115 -10.47 -1.51 -12.31
C TYR A 115 -11.61 -0.87 -13.09
N ALA A 116 -12.17 -1.59 -14.07
CA ALA A 116 -13.30 -1.11 -14.87
C ALA A 116 -14.63 -0.96 -14.07
N ALA A 117 -14.71 -1.52 -12.86
CA ALA A 117 -15.86 -1.43 -11.97
C ALA A 117 -15.68 -0.40 -10.86
N MET A 118 -14.62 0.39 -10.93
CA MET A 118 -14.30 1.41 -9.94
C MET A 118 -14.38 2.80 -10.57
N ASP A 119 -14.84 3.76 -9.77
CA ASP A 119 -14.81 5.16 -10.11
C ASP A 119 -13.46 5.78 -9.69
N SER A 120 -12.94 6.70 -10.49
CA SER A 120 -11.73 7.44 -10.14
C SER A 120 -12.01 8.36 -8.96
N TYR A 121 -11.18 8.27 -7.93
CA TYR A 121 -11.26 9.09 -6.73
C TYR A 121 -9.87 9.54 -6.31
N ILE A 122 -9.65 10.85 -6.22
CA ILE A 122 -8.38 11.40 -5.71
C ILE A 122 -8.49 11.53 -4.20
N ASN A 123 -7.86 10.61 -3.47
CA ASN A 123 -7.79 10.68 -2.02
C ASN A 123 -6.76 11.76 -1.60
N PRO A 124 -7.21 12.86 -0.94
CA PRO A 124 -6.30 13.94 -0.55
C PRO A 124 -5.29 13.54 0.53
N GLU A 125 -5.53 12.43 1.24
CA GLU A 125 -4.62 11.91 2.27
C GLU A 125 -3.50 11.04 1.70
N VAL A 126 -3.55 10.71 0.39
CA VAL A 126 -2.59 9.84 -0.28
C VAL A 126 -1.82 10.64 -1.33
N SER A 127 -0.65 11.14 -0.99
CA SER A 127 0.21 11.88 -1.93
C SER A 127 0.81 10.98 -3.01
N MET A 128 1.13 9.70 -2.68
CA MET A 128 1.62 8.71 -3.64
C MET A 128 1.07 7.31 -3.29
N PRO A 129 0.35 6.64 -4.22
CA PRO A 129 -0.14 5.28 -4.03
C PRO A 129 1.00 4.25 -3.91
N GLN A 130 0.77 3.14 -3.23
CA GLN A 130 1.79 2.09 -3.09
C GLN A 130 2.22 1.48 -4.42
N SER A 131 1.32 1.37 -5.40
CA SER A 131 1.66 0.92 -6.75
C SER A 131 2.67 1.82 -7.45
N GLU A 132 2.55 3.12 -7.23
CA GLU A 132 3.48 4.12 -7.76
C GLU A 132 4.81 4.09 -6.99
N MET A 133 4.78 3.98 -5.66
CA MET A 133 5.98 3.76 -4.84
C MET A 133 6.76 2.52 -5.30
N ALA A 134 6.07 1.42 -5.56
CA ALA A 134 6.68 0.20 -6.09
C ALA A 134 7.38 0.44 -7.43
N ARG A 135 6.74 1.16 -8.35
CA ARG A 135 7.30 1.49 -9.66
C ARG A 135 8.57 2.32 -9.53
N TYR A 136 8.57 3.37 -8.71
CA TYR A 136 9.77 4.17 -8.46
C TYR A 136 10.86 3.36 -7.74
N ALA A 137 10.50 2.55 -6.74
CA ALA A 137 11.45 1.72 -6.03
C ALA A 137 12.16 0.71 -6.96
N TRP A 138 11.44 0.12 -7.92
CA TRP A 138 12.04 -0.74 -8.95
C TRP A 138 12.96 0.04 -9.89
N ALA A 139 12.59 1.25 -10.28
CA ALA A 139 13.42 2.11 -11.10
C ALA A 139 14.74 2.46 -10.38
N VAL A 140 14.66 2.82 -9.10
CA VAL A 140 15.82 3.08 -8.23
C VAL A 140 16.67 1.82 -8.08
N TYR A 141 16.05 0.66 -7.86
CA TYR A 141 16.76 -0.62 -7.77
C TYR A 141 17.48 -0.98 -9.08
N GLY A 142 16.89 -0.66 -10.24
CA GLY A 142 17.48 -0.87 -11.57
C GLY A 142 18.56 0.15 -11.91
N SER A 143 18.62 1.29 -11.24
CA SER A 143 19.66 2.29 -11.46
C SER A 143 21.01 1.82 -10.90
N GLY A 144 22.08 2.25 -11.53
CA GLY A 144 23.43 2.00 -11.06
C GLY A 144 23.65 2.67 -9.69
N ARG A 145 24.57 2.12 -8.92
CA ARG A 145 25.02 2.73 -7.66
C ARG A 145 25.78 4.04 -7.94
N LYS A 146 25.28 5.14 -7.43
CA LYS A 146 25.89 6.47 -7.57
C LYS A 146 26.45 6.99 -6.26
N TYR A 147 25.87 6.58 -5.13
CA TYR A 147 26.20 7.05 -3.80
C TYR A 147 27.16 6.07 -3.10
N ASN A 148 28.21 6.58 -2.46
CA ASN A 148 29.27 5.73 -1.88
C ASN A 148 29.69 6.13 -0.46
N GLN A 149 29.07 7.14 0.13
CA GLN A 149 29.57 7.76 1.36
C GLN A 149 29.16 6.98 2.61
N VAL A 150 27.93 6.45 2.66
CA VAL A 150 27.44 5.72 3.83
C VAL A 150 27.75 4.23 3.72
N VAL A 151 28.73 3.79 4.52
CA VAL A 151 29.14 2.39 4.61
C VAL A 151 29.34 2.01 6.08
N SER A 152 28.74 0.93 6.50
CA SER A 152 28.91 0.35 7.83
C SER A 152 29.43 -1.08 7.76
N LYS A 153 30.27 -1.48 8.72
CA LYS A 153 30.80 -2.84 8.84
C LYS A 153 30.67 -3.27 10.30
N ALA A 154 29.93 -4.33 10.55
CA ALA A 154 29.76 -4.91 11.87
C ALA A 154 29.52 -6.43 11.77
N ASN A 155 30.04 -7.21 12.68
CA ASN A 155 29.75 -8.64 12.87
C ASN A 155 29.85 -9.48 11.58
N GLY A 156 30.85 -9.19 10.72
CA GLY A 156 31.03 -9.86 9.44
C GLY A 156 30.05 -9.42 8.35
N MET A 157 29.23 -8.41 8.63
CA MET A 157 28.32 -7.78 7.67
C MET A 157 28.91 -6.46 7.16
N LYS A 158 28.60 -6.14 5.90
CA LYS A 158 28.84 -4.81 5.32
C LYS A 158 27.51 -4.28 4.79
N ALA A 159 27.09 -3.14 5.29
CA ALA A 159 25.94 -2.40 4.80
C ALA A 159 26.38 -1.16 4.03
N ILE A 160 25.66 -0.81 2.98
CA ILE A 160 26.04 0.26 2.06
C ILE A 160 24.76 0.95 1.60
N VAL A 161 24.70 2.27 1.64
CA VAL A 161 23.69 3.05 0.91
C VAL A 161 24.18 3.20 -0.54
N ASN A 162 23.36 2.75 -1.47
CA ASN A 162 23.66 2.79 -2.90
C ASN A 162 23.19 4.08 -3.56
N ASN A 163 22.00 4.54 -3.19
CA ASN A 163 21.39 5.75 -3.72
C ASN A 163 20.38 6.33 -2.73
N ILE A 164 20.18 7.63 -2.75
CA ILE A 164 19.08 8.34 -2.09
C ILE A 164 18.43 9.23 -3.15
N TYR A 165 17.14 9.02 -3.42
CA TYR A 165 16.36 9.82 -4.35
C TYR A 165 15.19 10.51 -3.66
N SER A 166 14.92 11.76 -4.04
CA SER A 166 13.73 12.49 -3.64
C SER A 166 12.70 12.45 -4.78
N VAL A 167 11.49 11.95 -4.50
CA VAL A 167 10.37 11.88 -5.44
C VAL A 167 9.11 12.35 -4.74
N GLY A 168 8.56 13.48 -5.14
CA GLY A 168 7.41 14.09 -4.47
C GLY A 168 7.68 14.27 -2.97
N ASP A 169 6.79 13.72 -2.15
CA ASP A 169 6.88 13.80 -0.68
C ASP A 169 7.59 12.61 -0.04
N TYR A 170 8.44 11.90 -0.80
CA TYR A 170 9.12 10.70 -0.31
C TYR A 170 10.60 10.67 -0.66
N PHE A 171 11.37 10.01 0.22
CA PHE A 171 12.73 9.58 -0.04
C PHE A 171 12.76 8.08 -0.36
N PHE A 172 13.49 7.73 -1.40
CA PHE A 172 13.76 6.35 -1.82
C PHE A 172 15.21 6.03 -1.47
N ILE A 173 15.42 5.23 -0.43
CA ILE A 173 16.74 4.87 0.07
C ILE A 173 17.07 3.46 -0.38
N ASP A 174 17.98 3.34 -1.32
CA ASP A 174 18.50 2.08 -1.83
C ASP A 174 19.72 1.65 -1.02
N TYR A 175 19.67 0.49 -0.40
CA TYR A 175 20.76 -0.05 0.37
C TYR A 175 21.03 -1.52 0.08
N SER A 176 22.29 -1.92 0.30
CA SER A 176 22.73 -3.31 0.14
C SER A 176 23.39 -3.82 1.41
N LEU A 177 23.20 -5.12 1.68
CA LEU A 177 23.89 -5.87 2.72
C LEU A 177 24.75 -6.94 2.05
N GLN A 178 25.99 -7.09 2.52
CA GLN A 178 26.92 -8.15 2.15
C GLN A 178 27.27 -8.98 3.39
N ASN A 179 26.89 -10.23 3.40
CA ASN A 179 27.27 -11.17 4.43
C ASN A 179 28.61 -11.83 4.05
N ARG A 180 29.65 -11.54 4.80
CA ARG A 180 31.00 -12.07 4.59
C ARG A 180 31.26 -13.35 5.40
N THR A 181 30.26 -13.80 6.15
CA THR A 181 30.31 -15.03 6.93
C THR A 181 29.74 -16.21 6.15
N LYS A 182 29.95 -17.42 6.67
CA LYS A 182 29.36 -18.64 6.11
C LYS A 182 27.93 -18.90 6.60
N ILE A 183 27.52 -18.21 7.69
CA ILE A 183 26.21 -18.35 8.32
C ILE A 183 25.22 -17.45 7.59
N PRO A 184 24.10 -17.97 7.04
CA PRO A 184 23.03 -17.14 6.48
C PRO A 184 22.56 -16.10 7.50
N TYR A 185 22.02 -14.98 7.02
CA TYR A 185 21.46 -13.92 7.84
C TYR A 185 19.95 -13.97 7.73
N ASP A 186 19.28 -14.20 8.86
CA ASP A 186 17.83 -14.23 8.97
C ASP A 186 17.37 -12.86 9.50
N ILE A 187 16.72 -12.04 8.67
CA ILE A 187 16.27 -10.70 9.04
C ILE A 187 15.06 -10.83 9.99
N ALA A 188 15.20 -10.35 11.21
CA ALA A 188 14.08 -10.21 12.14
C ALA A 188 13.24 -8.99 11.75
N GLU A 189 13.89 -7.84 11.68
CA GLU A 189 13.24 -6.56 11.38
C GLU A 189 14.23 -5.56 10.79
N VAL A 190 13.66 -4.56 10.12
CA VAL A 190 14.37 -3.38 9.64
C VAL A 190 13.70 -2.18 10.29
N ARG A 191 14.37 -1.56 11.26
CA ARG A 191 13.90 -0.37 11.96
C ARG A 191 14.54 0.88 11.39
N VAL A 192 13.73 1.89 11.17
CA VAL A 192 14.20 3.22 10.78
C VAL A 192 13.97 4.17 11.95
N LYS A 193 15.00 4.86 12.37
CA LYS A 193 14.97 5.72 13.54
C LYS A 193 15.63 7.07 13.26
N LEU A 194 14.99 8.13 13.71
CA LEU A 194 15.63 9.43 13.85
C LEU A 194 16.18 9.51 15.27
N ALA A 195 17.50 9.62 15.42
CA ALA A 195 18.20 9.59 16.70
C ALA A 195 19.21 10.72 16.80
N ASP A 196 19.65 11.04 18.02
CA ASP A 196 20.71 12.01 18.22
C ASP A 196 22.05 11.50 17.66
N LYS A 197 22.80 12.39 17.00
CA LYS A 197 24.13 12.08 16.43
C LYS A 197 25.14 11.73 17.52
N LYS A 198 25.07 12.40 18.67
CA LYS A 198 25.92 12.17 19.83
C LYS A 198 25.05 11.66 20.99
N GLU A 199 25.31 10.45 21.44
CA GLU A 199 24.74 9.92 22.67
C GLU A 199 25.61 10.36 23.84
N VAL A 200 25.16 11.37 24.59
CA VAL A 200 25.79 11.79 25.83
C VAL A 200 25.24 10.94 26.97
N LYS A 201 26.10 10.24 27.71
CA LYS A 201 25.75 9.29 28.78
C LYS A 201 24.82 9.83 29.90
N ALA A 202 24.54 11.12 29.95
CA ALA A 202 23.78 11.79 30.99
C ALA A 202 22.48 12.47 30.48
N THR A 203 22.14 12.33 29.18
CA THR A 203 20.96 13.02 28.62
C THR A 203 20.00 11.99 28.06
N ASN A 204 18.70 12.20 28.26
CA ASN A 204 17.65 11.40 27.61
C ASN A 204 17.76 11.59 26.09
N SER A 205 18.30 10.61 25.39
CA SER A 205 18.32 10.59 23.93
C SER A 205 16.90 10.35 23.41
N GLN A 206 16.38 11.30 22.66
CA GLN A 206 15.08 11.14 21.98
C GLN A 206 15.27 10.39 20.67
N THR A 207 14.75 9.19 20.61
CA THR A 207 14.69 8.41 19.38
C THR A 207 13.24 8.33 18.92
N VAL A 208 13.01 8.73 17.66
CA VAL A 208 11.69 8.61 17.02
C VAL A 208 11.77 7.50 15.98
N GLU A 209 10.94 6.48 16.12
CA GLU A 209 10.83 5.41 15.13
C GLU A 209 9.96 5.86 13.96
N LEU A 210 10.43 5.63 12.75
CA LEU A 210 9.78 5.99 11.49
C LEU A 210 9.30 4.73 10.81
N THR A 211 8.03 4.71 10.41
CA THR A 211 7.47 3.60 9.65
C THR A 211 7.69 3.85 8.15
N PRO A 212 8.40 2.97 7.43
CA PRO A 212 8.50 3.06 5.98
C PRO A 212 7.11 2.95 5.33
N ALA A 213 6.82 3.85 4.38
CA ALA A 213 5.60 3.79 3.59
C ALA A 213 5.60 2.59 2.62
N TYR A 214 6.80 2.16 2.17
CA TYR A 214 6.96 1.00 1.30
C TYR A 214 8.35 0.38 1.46
N SER A 215 8.45 -0.93 1.22
CA SER A 215 9.70 -1.70 1.18
C SER A 215 9.65 -2.66 0.01
N LEU A 216 10.64 -2.57 -0.88
CA LEU A 216 10.65 -3.33 -2.14
C LEU A 216 10.92 -4.82 -1.95
N ASN A 217 11.90 -5.15 -1.12
CA ASN A 217 12.34 -6.53 -0.89
C ASN A 217 11.98 -6.98 0.52
N LEU A 218 11.02 -7.88 0.62
CA LEU A 218 10.52 -8.44 1.88
C LEU A 218 11.16 -9.78 2.25
N ALA A 219 12.23 -10.21 1.55
CA ALA A 219 12.91 -11.45 1.85
C ALA A 219 13.46 -11.44 3.28
N LYS A 220 13.12 -12.48 4.05
CA LYS A 220 13.51 -12.63 5.45
C LYS A 220 14.86 -13.31 5.65
N ARG A 221 15.48 -13.83 4.59
CA ARG A 221 16.74 -14.58 4.67
C ARG A 221 17.62 -14.36 3.45
N PHE A 222 18.93 -14.24 3.67
CA PHE A 222 19.90 -14.24 2.58
C PHE A 222 21.24 -14.88 3.02
N LYS A 223 21.99 -15.40 2.03
CA LYS A 223 23.27 -16.05 2.29
C LYS A 223 24.47 -15.11 2.09
N LYS A 224 24.50 -14.37 0.99
CA LYS A 224 25.64 -13.50 0.62
C LYS A 224 25.25 -12.04 0.45
N ASN A 225 24.25 -11.77 -0.39
CA ASN A 225 23.88 -10.41 -0.75
C ASN A 225 22.37 -10.22 -0.56
N TYR A 226 22.02 -9.03 -0.12
CA TYR A 226 20.65 -8.53 -0.04
C TYR A 226 20.65 -7.07 -0.49
N ARG A 227 19.63 -6.64 -1.20
CA ARG A 227 19.43 -5.27 -1.59
C ARG A 227 17.96 -4.92 -1.46
N ASN A 228 17.67 -3.72 -0.99
CA ASN A 228 16.31 -3.25 -0.79
C ASN A 228 16.22 -1.75 -1.07
N VAL A 229 15.01 -1.29 -1.38
CA VAL A 229 14.66 0.12 -1.45
C VAL A 229 13.58 0.38 -0.41
N LEU A 230 13.87 1.25 0.56
CA LEU A 230 12.89 1.75 1.53
C LEU A 230 12.35 3.09 1.04
N VAL A 231 11.03 3.27 1.17
CA VAL A 231 10.37 4.54 0.89
C VAL A 231 9.94 5.15 2.21
N LEU A 232 10.45 6.33 2.51
CA LEU A 232 10.14 7.08 3.73
C LEU A 232 9.45 8.39 3.37
N PRO A 233 8.48 8.85 4.17
CA PRO A 233 8.00 10.21 4.03
C PRO A 233 9.14 11.20 4.10
N LYS A 234 9.08 12.25 3.28
CA LYS A 234 10.07 13.32 3.27
C LYS A 234 10.15 13.96 4.66
N LEU A 235 11.33 14.02 5.20
CA LEU A 235 11.59 14.62 6.50
C LEU A 235 12.84 15.49 6.42
N THR A 236 12.79 16.57 7.16
CA THR A 236 13.96 17.41 7.45
C THR A 236 14.25 17.31 8.94
N PHE A 237 15.50 17.27 9.31
CA PHE A 237 15.91 17.19 10.70
C PHE A 237 17.19 18.01 10.90
N PRO A 238 17.45 18.51 12.11
CA PRO A 238 18.65 19.30 12.37
C PRO A 238 19.93 18.44 12.35
N ASP A 239 21.08 19.08 12.17
CA ASP A 239 22.39 18.44 12.06
C ASP A 239 22.80 17.59 13.27
N GLU A 240 22.18 17.83 14.42
CA GLU A 240 22.40 17.05 15.64
C GLU A 240 21.68 15.68 15.59
N LYS A 241 20.82 15.46 14.60
CA LYS A 241 20.09 14.20 14.38
C LYS A 241 20.68 13.42 13.21
N VAL A 242 20.47 12.13 13.23
CA VAL A 242 20.83 11.20 12.14
C VAL A 242 19.68 10.22 11.88
N LEU A 243 19.54 9.82 10.65
CA LEU A 243 18.63 8.74 10.26
C LEU A 243 19.39 7.40 10.35
N ARG A 244 18.95 6.52 11.25
CA ARG A 244 19.54 5.18 11.43
C ARG A 244 18.62 4.14 10.82
N ILE A 245 19.18 3.26 9.98
CA ILE A 245 18.50 2.06 9.49
C ILE A 245 19.19 0.89 10.18
N GLU A 246 18.50 0.27 11.13
CA GLU A 246 18.99 -0.86 11.91
C GLU A 246 18.38 -2.15 11.35
N ILE A 247 19.23 -3.08 10.98
CA ILE A 247 18.84 -4.40 10.49
C ILE A 247 19.29 -5.43 11.53
N SER A 248 18.35 -6.09 12.19
CA SER A 248 18.59 -7.09 13.22
C SER A 248 18.40 -8.50 12.71
N GLU A 249 19.19 -9.43 13.23
CA GLU A 249 19.10 -10.85 12.94
C GLU A 249 18.14 -11.55 13.92
N ASN A 250 17.36 -12.51 13.42
CA ASN A 250 16.42 -13.30 14.22
C ASN A 250 17.17 -14.43 14.97
N GLN A 251 17.93 -14.04 16.01
CA GLN A 251 18.69 -14.93 16.88
C GLN A 251 18.74 -14.37 18.30
N ILE A 252 18.95 -15.22 19.30
CA ILE A 252 19.29 -14.77 20.65
C ILE A 252 20.64 -14.05 20.57
N SER A 253 20.70 -12.76 20.92
CA SER A 253 21.90 -11.92 20.73
C SER A 253 22.34 -11.84 19.26
N GLY A 254 21.36 -11.72 18.34
CA GLY A 254 21.61 -11.67 16.91
C GLY A 254 22.49 -10.49 16.47
N ARG A 255 23.12 -10.65 15.32
CA ARG A 255 23.94 -9.59 14.73
C ARG A 255 23.05 -8.41 14.34
N VAL A 256 23.51 -7.22 14.63
CA VAL A 256 22.87 -5.98 14.18
C VAL A 256 23.84 -5.23 13.29
N VAL A 257 23.35 -4.71 12.18
CA VAL A 257 24.10 -3.80 11.34
C VAL A 257 23.28 -2.52 11.15
N THR A 258 23.95 -1.37 11.36
CA THR A 258 23.30 -0.06 11.32
C THR A 258 23.91 0.79 10.22
N LEU A 259 23.08 1.35 9.36
CA LEU A 259 23.43 2.45 8.46
C LEU A 259 23.08 3.76 9.15
N THR A 260 23.99 4.70 9.15
CA THR A 260 23.79 6.05 9.70
C THR A 260 23.87 7.03 8.54
N ILE A 261 22.77 7.70 8.26
CA ILE A 261 22.61 8.69 7.19
C ILE A 261 22.54 10.05 7.88
N GLU A 262 23.46 10.95 7.53
CA GLU A 262 23.51 12.29 8.06
C GLU A 262 22.57 13.24 7.31
N TYR A 263 22.37 14.43 7.85
CA TYR A 263 21.50 15.43 7.24
C TYR A 263 21.99 15.84 5.86
N ASP A 264 23.29 16.03 5.72
CA ASP A 264 23.94 16.37 4.43
C ASP A 264 23.71 15.29 3.36
N ASP A 265 23.65 14.01 3.75
CA ASP A 265 23.36 12.92 2.82
C ASP A 265 21.94 13.03 2.25
N ILE A 266 20.97 13.48 3.08
CA ILE A 266 19.59 13.70 2.69
C ILE A 266 19.44 14.97 1.83
N LEU A 267 20.15 16.05 2.19
CA LEU A 267 20.14 17.30 1.42
C LEU A 267 20.72 17.11 0.00
N ASN A 268 21.70 16.23 -0.13
CA ASN A 268 22.34 15.87 -1.39
C ASN A 268 21.64 14.70 -2.11
N ALA A 269 20.42 14.34 -1.70
CA ALA A 269 19.63 13.33 -2.40
C ALA A 269 19.43 13.72 -3.87
N ASP A 270 19.63 12.75 -4.76
CA ASP A 270 19.43 12.97 -6.19
C ASP A 270 17.96 13.28 -6.49
N GLY A 271 17.72 14.24 -7.39
CA GLY A 271 16.42 14.39 -8.03
C GLY A 271 16.15 13.19 -8.94
N PHE A 272 14.92 12.69 -8.92
CA PHE A 272 14.55 11.55 -9.76
C PHE A 272 14.40 12.00 -11.22
N ASP A 273 15.25 11.51 -12.09
CA ASP A 273 15.10 11.73 -13.53
C ASP A 273 14.05 10.75 -14.10
N SER A 274 13.00 11.29 -14.73
CA SER A 274 11.96 10.50 -15.42
C SER A 274 12.52 9.56 -16.50
N GLY A 275 13.74 9.80 -16.99
CA GLY A 275 14.47 8.90 -17.88
C GLY A 275 14.74 7.52 -17.25
N ILE A 276 14.87 7.44 -15.94
CA ILE A 276 15.06 6.17 -15.22
C ILE A 276 13.82 5.27 -15.35
N LEU A 277 12.60 5.87 -15.42
CA LEU A 277 11.34 5.14 -15.62
C LEU A 277 11.22 4.50 -17.00
N ARG A 278 11.90 5.04 -18.02
CA ARG A 278 11.82 4.51 -19.40
C ARG A 278 12.44 3.13 -19.54
N ASN A 279 13.33 2.75 -18.65
CA ASN A 279 14.04 1.48 -18.66
C ASN A 279 13.31 0.37 -17.89
N LEU A 280 12.13 0.63 -17.33
CA LEU A 280 11.32 -0.41 -16.70
C LEU A 280 10.67 -1.27 -17.78
N PRO A 281 10.71 -2.60 -17.65
CA PRO A 281 9.94 -3.47 -18.56
C PRO A 281 8.45 -3.13 -18.42
N PHE A 282 7.77 -2.91 -19.54
CA PHE A 282 6.36 -2.49 -19.65
C PHE A 282 5.35 -3.48 -19.05
N SER A 283 5.78 -4.63 -18.56
CA SER A 283 4.96 -5.72 -18.03
C SER A 283 5.20 -6.02 -16.56
N TYR A 284 5.45 -5.00 -15.73
CA TYR A 284 5.48 -5.22 -14.29
C TYR A 284 4.07 -5.23 -13.72
N THR A 285 3.45 -6.40 -13.73
CA THR A 285 2.38 -6.73 -12.80
C THR A 285 3.08 -7.09 -11.49
N PRO A 286 2.86 -6.38 -10.38
CA PRO A 286 3.42 -6.79 -9.11
C PRO A 286 2.96 -8.22 -8.85
N HIS A 287 3.87 -9.18 -8.80
CA HIS A 287 3.58 -10.51 -8.30
C HIS A 287 3.27 -10.36 -6.82
N ILE A 288 2.01 -10.10 -6.52
CA ILE A 288 1.45 -10.25 -5.21
C ILE A 288 1.47 -11.76 -4.96
N TYR A 289 2.52 -12.19 -4.29
CA TYR A 289 2.70 -13.47 -3.60
C TYR A 289 2.18 -14.76 -4.30
N LYS A 290 3.09 -15.62 -4.69
CA LYS A 290 2.97 -17.06 -4.48
C LYS A 290 3.64 -17.43 -3.15
#